data_55b770173ef55adce90a45b1592ce2ee
#
_entry.id   55b770173ef55adce90a45b1592ce2ee
#
_cell.length_a   1.000
_cell.length_b   1.000
_cell.length_c   1.000
_cell.angle_alpha   90.00
_cell.angle_beta   90.00
_cell.angle_gamma   90.00
#
_symmetry.space_group_name_H-M   'P 1'
#
loop_
_entity.id
_entity.type
_entity.pdbx_description
1 polymer ?
#
loop_
_entity_poly.entity_id
_entity_poly.type
_entity_poly.pdbx_seq_one_letter_code
_entity_poly.pdbx_strand_id
1 'polypeptide(L)'
;MECGEIVRRAVQYVDGVLKDGSWINKLRLRWAIARRWPDNEMTRKIRLFYTFAAPDFVVGSHFMSLVAADWQGFGMTANGRMAVTCASIESANFRSAAQSSTAIEIVLDAIEANNRHFAGTSGGSGLSDLDMQAWQYQVCTEYFDFRTAAPQDPYNILSSVLTAENIWADNCARQYPWLNPPRDREIRVPSMYAGWDKNVSNVMFITGLRDPWHDVSVVPSRGLIPGAPHHRTMTHKVPQCNELMTGSEVFGLLLAEGRHCGDLIAGSQDALEATELFVRALEAWLPCFGR
;
A
#
# COMPACT_ATOMS: atom_id res chain seq x y z
N MET A 1 15.68 15.17 9.45
CA MET A 1 15.22 14.62 8.15
C MET A 1 14.13 13.64 8.49
N GLU A 2 13.00 13.71 7.87
CA GLU A 2 11.88 12.81 8.16
C GLU A 2 12.14 11.40 7.60
N CYS A 3 11.63 10.38 8.28
CA CYS A 3 11.78 8.98 7.89
C CYS A 3 11.44 8.73 6.41
N GLY A 4 10.33 9.30 5.92
CA GLY A 4 9.91 9.17 4.52
C GLY A 4 10.93 9.70 3.51
N GLU A 5 11.64 10.77 3.84
CA GLU A 5 12.69 11.32 2.97
C GLU A 5 13.90 10.38 2.86
N ILE A 6 14.23 9.68 3.93
CA ILE A 6 15.33 8.70 3.91
C ILE A 6 14.95 7.47 3.10
N VAL A 7 13.73 6.97 3.29
CA VAL A 7 13.19 5.87 2.48
C VAL A 7 13.18 6.25 1.01
N ARG A 8 12.70 7.45 0.67
CA ARG A 8 12.70 7.95 -0.71
C ARG A 8 14.10 7.99 -1.33
N ARG A 9 15.10 8.46 -0.59
CA ARG A 9 16.50 8.46 -1.05
C ARG A 9 17.05 7.05 -1.25
N ALA A 10 16.72 6.12 -0.36
CA ALA A 10 17.13 4.73 -0.51
C ALA A 10 16.50 4.11 -1.78
N VAL A 11 15.23 4.36 -2.04
CA VAL A 11 14.55 3.90 -3.27
C VAL A 11 15.19 4.53 -4.51
N GLN A 12 15.44 5.83 -4.52
CA GLN A 12 16.11 6.52 -5.63
C GLN A 12 17.52 5.96 -5.90
N TYR A 13 18.24 5.61 -4.84
CA TYR A 13 19.54 4.97 -5.00
C TYR A 13 19.43 3.59 -5.64
N VAL A 14 18.48 2.76 -5.18
CA VAL A 14 18.21 1.44 -5.76
C VAL A 14 17.87 1.58 -7.25
N ASP A 15 16.95 2.47 -7.59
CA ASP A 15 16.52 2.73 -8.96
C ASP A 15 17.68 3.18 -9.85
N GLY A 16 18.50 4.11 -9.36
CA GLY A 16 19.68 4.59 -10.09
C GLY A 16 20.70 3.48 -10.34
N VAL A 17 20.93 2.61 -9.34
CA VAL A 17 21.84 1.47 -9.52
C VAL A 17 21.26 0.45 -10.49
N LEU A 18 19.96 0.15 -10.42
CA LEU A 18 19.32 -0.84 -11.30
C LEU A 18 19.25 -0.34 -12.74
N LYS A 19 19.00 0.96 -12.95
CA LYS A 19 18.88 1.55 -14.28
C LYS A 19 20.24 1.77 -14.94
N ASP A 20 21.12 2.50 -14.28
CA ASP A 20 22.34 3.07 -14.88
C ASP A 20 23.62 2.54 -14.23
N GLY A 21 23.53 1.72 -13.20
CA GLY A 21 24.67 1.22 -12.44
C GLY A 21 25.50 0.20 -13.22
N SER A 22 26.81 0.23 -12.99
CA SER A 22 27.70 -0.82 -13.51
C SER A 22 27.33 -2.18 -12.94
N TRP A 23 27.72 -3.25 -13.64
CA TRP A 23 27.52 -4.62 -13.17
C TRP A 23 28.02 -4.85 -11.71
N ILE A 24 29.16 -4.28 -11.35
CA ILE A 24 29.71 -4.36 -10.00
C ILE A 24 28.79 -3.67 -8.99
N ASN A 25 28.22 -2.50 -9.33
CA ASN A 25 27.30 -1.81 -8.45
C ASN A 25 26.00 -2.57 -8.25
N LYS A 26 25.47 -3.17 -9.32
CA LYS A 26 24.30 -4.07 -9.25
C LYS A 26 24.56 -5.29 -8.38
N LEU A 27 25.73 -5.91 -8.48
CA LEU A 27 26.13 -7.02 -7.59
C LEU A 27 26.21 -6.58 -6.11
N ARG A 28 26.83 -5.43 -5.85
CA ARG A 28 26.94 -4.89 -4.48
C ARG A 28 25.55 -4.64 -3.88
N LEU A 29 24.65 -4.04 -4.65
CA LEU A 29 23.28 -3.80 -4.22
C LEU A 29 22.55 -5.11 -3.90
N ARG A 30 22.58 -6.08 -4.81
CA ARG A 30 21.93 -7.39 -4.62
C ARG A 30 22.49 -8.12 -3.40
N TRP A 31 23.81 -8.09 -3.22
CA TRP A 31 24.44 -8.65 -2.03
C TRP A 31 24.02 -7.94 -0.76
N ALA A 32 23.98 -6.60 -0.76
CA ALA A 32 23.55 -5.80 0.39
C ALA A 32 22.12 -6.17 0.84
N ILE A 33 21.22 -6.42 -0.09
CA ILE A 33 19.85 -6.86 0.19
C ILE A 33 19.86 -8.33 0.68
N ALA A 34 20.48 -9.22 -0.06
CA ALA A 34 20.43 -10.67 0.20
C ALA A 34 21.10 -11.08 1.52
N ARG A 35 22.14 -10.37 1.97
CA ARG A 35 22.83 -10.67 3.24
C ARG A 35 21.97 -10.48 4.48
N ARG A 36 20.83 -9.74 4.37
CA ARG A 36 19.87 -9.55 5.47
C ARG A 36 18.90 -10.71 5.62
N TRP A 37 18.89 -11.66 4.72
CA TRP A 37 18.09 -12.86 4.89
C TRP A 37 18.64 -13.76 5.99
N PRO A 38 17.80 -14.53 6.69
CA PRO A 38 18.24 -15.50 7.69
C PRO A 38 19.33 -16.42 7.13
N ASP A 39 20.34 -16.75 7.93
CA ASP A 39 21.42 -17.62 7.49
C ASP A 39 21.09 -19.10 7.73
N ASN A 40 20.53 -19.75 6.72
CA ASN A 40 20.28 -21.19 6.69
C ASN A 40 20.64 -21.77 5.32
N GLU A 41 20.67 -23.08 5.20
CA GLU A 41 21.12 -23.77 3.98
C GLU A 41 20.28 -23.37 2.75
N MET A 42 18.97 -23.28 2.91
CA MET A 42 18.04 -22.89 1.84
C MET A 42 18.29 -21.47 1.35
N THR A 43 18.39 -20.51 2.27
CA THR A 43 18.61 -19.12 1.92
C THR A 43 19.99 -18.85 1.35
N ARG A 44 21.03 -19.64 1.69
CA ARG A 44 22.37 -19.51 1.08
C ARG A 44 22.33 -19.75 -0.44
N LYS A 45 21.61 -20.79 -0.88
CA LYS A 45 21.44 -21.09 -2.31
C LYS A 45 20.67 -19.97 -3.02
N ILE A 46 19.58 -19.51 -2.41
CA ILE A 46 18.76 -18.43 -2.95
C ILE A 46 19.55 -17.10 -3.02
N ARG A 47 20.36 -16.79 -2.00
CA ARG A 47 21.25 -15.62 -1.99
C ARG A 47 22.20 -15.61 -3.17
N LEU A 48 22.82 -16.73 -3.50
CA LEU A 48 23.74 -16.82 -4.63
C LEU A 48 23.00 -16.55 -5.93
N PHE A 49 21.86 -17.23 -6.15
CA PHE A 49 21.03 -16.98 -7.33
C PHE A 49 20.59 -15.53 -7.42
N TYR A 50 20.07 -14.98 -6.34
CA TYR A 50 19.62 -13.59 -6.29
C TYR A 50 20.74 -12.61 -6.59
N THR A 51 21.92 -12.83 -6.03
CA THR A 51 23.07 -11.93 -6.22
C THR A 51 23.55 -11.92 -7.67
N PHE A 52 23.62 -13.09 -8.32
CA PHE A 52 24.26 -13.23 -9.64
C PHE A 52 23.29 -13.28 -10.81
N ALA A 53 22.07 -13.73 -10.62
CA ALA A 53 21.15 -14.07 -11.70
C ALA A 53 19.77 -13.41 -11.64
N ALA A 54 19.36 -12.80 -10.51
CA ALA A 54 18.03 -12.19 -10.42
C ALA A 54 17.89 -10.99 -11.38
N PRO A 55 16.80 -10.91 -12.16
CA PRO A 55 16.52 -9.74 -12.98
C PRO A 55 16.39 -8.46 -12.13
N ASP A 56 16.72 -7.31 -12.72
CA ASP A 56 16.71 -6.03 -12.00
C ASP A 56 15.33 -5.67 -11.42
N PHE A 57 14.24 -5.97 -12.13
CA PHE A 57 12.89 -5.76 -11.63
C PHE A 57 12.56 -6.62 -10.41
N VAL A 58 13.09 -7.85 -10.32
CA VAL A 58 12.93 -8.72 -9.15
C VAL A 58 13.65 -8.13 -7.94
N VAL A 59 14.83 -7.54 -8.17
CA VAL A 59 15.59 -6.86 -7.11
C VAL A 59 14.85 -5.65 -6.58
N GLY A 60 14.35 -4.80 -7.47
CA GLY A 60 13.56 -3.61 -7.10
C GLY A 60 12.25 -3.98 -6.42
N SER A 61 11.52 -4.95 -6.97
CA SER A 61 10.27 -5.47 -6.37
C SER A 61 10.51 -6.06 -4.97
N HIS A 62 11.58 -6.84 -4.79
CA HIS A 62 11.91 -7.40 -3.51
C HIS A 62 12.34 -6.33 -2.49
N PHE A 63 13.18 -5.36 -2.90
CA PHE A 63 13.51 -4.23 -2.04
C PHE A 63 12.24 -3.49 -1.60
N MET A 64 11.33 -3.21 -2.54
CA MET A 64 10.06 -2.57 -2.22
C MET A 64 9.16 -3.43 -1.34
N SER A 65 9.17 -4.75 -1.49
CA SER A 65 8.40 -5.62 -0.60
C SER A 65 8.93 -5.59 0.83
N LEU A 66 10.24 -5.45 1.04
CA LEU A 66 10.82 -5.26 2.36
C LEU A 66 10.39 -3.92 2.97
N VAL A 67 10.47 -2.84 2.20
CA VAL A 67 10.01 -1.51 2.62
C VAL A 67 8.50 -1.49 2.81
N ALA A 68 7.74 -2.04 1.87
CA ALA A 68 6.28 -2.05 1.89
C ALA A 68 5.70 -3.02 2.91
N ALA A 69 6.39 -4.10 3.28
CA ALA A 69 5.93 -4.98 4.37
C ALA A 69 5.78 -4.21 5.68
N ASP A 70 6.67 -3.25 5.92
CA ASP A 70 6.54 -2.34 7.04
C ASP A 70 5.41 -1.32 6.85
N TRP A 71 5.13 -0.95 5.62
CA TRP A 71 4.05 -0.01 5.27
C TRP A 71 2.69 -0.69 5.19
N GLN A 72 2.61 -1.97 4.80
CA GLN A 72 1.36 -2.74 4.80
C GLN A 72 0.97 -3.26 6.18
N GLY A 73 1.95 -3.53 7.02
CA GLY A 73 1.74 -3.70 8.45
C GLY A 73 1.25 -2.41 9.09
N PHE A 74 0.75 -1.51 8.23
CA PHE A 74 0.25 -0.20 8.51
C PHE A 74 -0.31 -0.13 9.85
N GLY A 75 0.47 0.15 10.73
CA GLY A 75 -0.03 0.73 11.90
C GLY A 75 -1.52 0.62 12.13
N MET A 76 -2.03 -0.59 12.14
CA MET A 76 -3.26 -0.84 12.86
C MET A 76 -3.08 -0.37 14.31
N THR A 77 -1.85 -0.08 14.72
CA THR A 77 -1.51 0.48 16.03
C THR A 77 -0.47 1.57 15.88
N ALA A 78 -0.46 2.55 16.78
CA ALA A 78 0.57 3.60 16.86
C ALA A 78 1.98 3.03 17.03
N ASN A 79 2.11 1.76 17.44
CA ASN A 79 3.34 1.00 17.61
C ASN A 79 3.57 0.00 16.48
N GLY A 80 2.96 0.19 15.31
CA GLY A 80 3.12 -0.70 14.16
C GLY A 80 4.55 -0.73 13.63
N ARG A 81 4.81 -1.70 12.75
CA ARG A 81 6.15 -1.94 12.17
C ARG A 81 6.79 -0.68 11.60
N MET A 82 6.01 0.17 10.95
CA MET A 82 6.51 1.42 10.38
C MET A 82 7.01 2.40 11.45
N ALA A 83 6.32 2.51 12.58
CA ALA A 83 6.77 3.36 13.67
C ALA A 83 8.11 2.89 14.24
N VAL A 84 8.31 1.57 14.38
CA VAL A 84 9.57 0.98 14.83
C VAL A 84 10.68 1.19 13.80
N THR A 85 10.39 0.99 12.51
CA THR A 85 11.35 1.24 11.42
C THR A 85 11.73 2.72 11.38
N CYS A 86 10.78 3.64 11.45
CA CYS A 86 11.07 5.07 11.48
C CYS A 86 11.84 5.49 12.73
N ALA A 87 11.52 4.99 13.91
CA ALA A 87 12.27 5.25 15.13
C ALA A 87 13.73 4.76 15.01
N SER A 88 13.94 3.60 14.40
CA SER A 88 15.29 3.07 14.12
C SER A 88 16.04 3.93 13.12
N ILE A 89 15.38 4.37 12.05
CA ILE A 89 15.92 5.28 11.05
C ILE A 89 16.27 6.63 11.70
N GLU A 90 15.42 7.18 12.53
CA GLU A 90 15.61 8.46 13.20
C GLU A 90 16.69 8.42 14.28
N SER A 91 16.91 7.28 14.93
CA SER A 91 17.98 7.08 15.90
C SER A 91 19.36 6.91 15.26
N ALA A 92 19.41 6.48 14.01
CA ALA A 92 20.64 6.41 13.25
C ALA A 92 21.18 7.82 12.96
N ASN A 93 22.48 8.04 13.16
CA ASN A 93 23.09 9.37 13.14
C ASN A 93 23.01 10.03 11.76
N PHE A 94 21.96 10.83 11.52
CA PHE A 94 21.54 11.39 10.23
C PHE A 94 22.58 12.24 9.49
N ARG A 95 23.62 12.71 10.17
CA ARG A 95 24.66 13.51 9.53
C ARG A 95 25.42 12.73 8.45
N SER A 96 25.45 11.42 8.56
CA SER A 96 26.08 10.53 7.57
C SER A 96 25.16 10.16 6.40
N ALA A 97 23.85 10.31 6.54
CA ALA A 97 22.85 9.96 5.52
C ALA A 97 22.76 10.97 4.35
N ALA A 98 23.63 11.97 4.29
CA ALA A 98 23.72 12.90 3.17
C ALA A 98 24.08 12.21 1.84
N GLN A 99 24.67 11.02 1.89
CA GLN A 99 24.97 10.19 0.72
C GLN A 99 23.89 9.14 0.51
N SER A 100 23.39 9.00 -0.70
CA SER A 100 22.31 8.04 -1.04
C SER A 100 22.68 6.59 -0.75
N SER A 101 23.98 6.23 -0.87
CA SER A 101 24.47 4.88 -0.53
C SER A 101 24.38 4.58 0.98
N THR A 102 24.41 5.60 1.82
CA THR A 102 24.24 5.46 3.28
C THR A 102 22.76 5.32 3.63
N ALA A 103 21.87 5.97 2.88
CA ALA A 103 20.44 5.87 3.11
C ALA A 103 19.90 4.42 2.95
N ILE A 104 20.38 3.68 1.95
CA ILE A 104 19.96 2.28 1.76
C ILE A 104 20.42 1.39 2.92
N GLU A 105 21.64 1.55 3.41
CA GLU A 105 22.13 0.77 4.55
C GLU A 105 21.30 1.05 5.81
N ILE A 106 21.01 2.32 6.09
CA ILE A 106 20.14 2.71 7.21
C ILE A 106 18.77 2.07 7.10
N VAL A 107 18.13 2.13 5.92
CA VAL A 107 16.81 1.53 5.71
C VAL A 107 16.85 0.01 5.86
N LEU A 108 17.84 -0.65 5.27
CA LEU A 108 17.98 -2.10 5.39
C LEU A 108 18.26 -2.56 6.82
N ASP A 109 19.07 -1.82 7.56
CA ASP A 109 19.36 -2.14 8.96
C ASP A 109 18.15 -1.91 9.87
N ALA A 110 17.34 -0.86 9.58
CA ALA A 110 16.09 -0.61 10.28
C ALA A 110 15.05 -1.71 10.02
N ILE A 111 14.92 -2.16 8.76
CA ILE A 111 14.04 -3.28 8.37
C ILE A 111 14.49 -4.58 9.07
N GLU A 112 15.78 -4.85 9.10
CA GLU A 112 16.32 -6.04 9.78
C GLU A 112 16.05 -6.01 11.29
N ALA A 113 16.25 -4.85 11.94
CA ALA A 113 15.95 -4.66 13.35
C ALA A 113 14.45 -4.88 13.63
N ASN A 114 13.57 -4.35 12.77
CA ASN A 114 12.14 -4.51 12.85
C ASN A 114 11.72 -5.99 12.69
N ASN A 115 12.27 -6.68 11.70
CA ASN A 115 12.00 -8.11 11.50
C ASN A 115 12.43 -8.96 12.70
N ARG A 116 13.53 -8.61 13.36
CA ARG A 116 13.95 -9.27 14.62
C ARG A 116 13.02 -8.95 15.78
N HIS A 117 12.56 -7.72 15.89
CA HIS A 117 11.62 -7.30 16.94
C HIS A 117 10.27 -8.03 16.82
N PHE A 118 9.76 -8.21 15.60
CA PHE A 118 8.50 -8.90 15.34
C PHE A 118 8.63 -10.39 15.02
N ALA A 119 9.84 -10.97 15.12
CA ALA A 119 10.04 -12.40 14.95
C ALA A 119 9.21 -13.17 16.00
N GLY A 120 8.24 -13.96 15.55
CA GLY A 120 7.31 -14.69 16.41
C GLY A 120 5.98 -13.99 16.71
N THR A 121 5.81 -12.71 16.31
CA THR A 121 4.53 -12.01 16.43
C THR A 121 3.74 -11.95 15.12
N SER A 122 4.09 -12.77 14.14
CA SER A 122 3.32 -12.90 12.91
C SER A 122 1.93 -13.43 13.26
N GLY A 123 1.07 -12.51 13.70
CA GLY A 123 -0.35 -12.64 13.55
C GLY A 123 -0.57 -12.79 12.06
N GLY A 124 -0.84 -13.99 11.59
CA GLY A 124 -1.28 -14.21 10.22
C GLY A 124 -2.43 -13.24 9.95
N SER A 125 -2.65 -12.87 8.72
CA SER A 125 -3.78 -12.02 8.29
C SER A 125 -5.15 -12.57 8.72
N GLY A 126 -5.21 -13.71 9.39
CA GLY A 126 -6.43 -14.45 9.69
C GLY A 126 -7.11 -15.03 8.45
N LEU A 127 -6.58 -14.72 7.27
CA LEU A 127 -7.06 -15.23 5.99
C LEU A 127 -6.39 -16.59 5.71
N SER A 128 -7.18 -17.53 5.22
CA SER A 128 -6.65 -18.81 4.72
C SER A 128 -5.85 -18.58 3.42
N ASP A 129 -5.02 -19.56 3.06
CA ASP A 129 -4.32 -19.55 1.76
C ASP A 129 -5.32 -19.45 0.59
N LEU A 130 -6.51 -20.02 0.74
CA LEU A 130 -7.56 -19.95 -0.27
C LEU A 130 -8.13 -18.53 -0.42
N ASP A 131 -8.36 -17.83 0.69
CA ASP A 131 -8.82 -16.43 0.66
C ASP A 131 -7.79 -15.53 0.00
N MET A 132 -6.51 -15.73 0.31
CA MET A 132 -5.42 -14.97 -0.32
C MET A 132 -5.31 -15.27 -1.82
N GLN A 133 -5.51 -16.51 -2.24
CA GLN A 133 -5.53 -16.88 -3.66
C GLN A 133 -6.74 -16.26 -4.37
N ALA A 134 -7.92 -16.31 -3.76
CA ALA A 134 -9.14 -15.69 -4.30
C ALA A 134 -8.96 -14.17 -4.47
N TRP A 135 -8.43 -13.51 -3.44
CA TRP A 135 -8.09 -12.09 -3.52
C TRP A 135 -7.09 -11.78 -4.63
N GLN A 136 -6.00 -12.54 -4.70
CA GLN A 136 -4.99 -12.36 -5.73
C GLN A 136 -5.58 -12.58 -7.14
N TYR A 137 -6.49 -13.55 -7.30
CA TYR A 137 -7.18 -13.77 -8.56
C TYR A 137 -8.03 -12.56 -8.97
N GLN A 138 -8.79 -11.97 -8.04
CA GLN A 138 -9.56 -10.76 -8.29
C GLN A 138 -8.66 -9.58 -8.68
N VAL A 139 -7.55 -9.38 -7.97
CA VAL A 139 -6.57 -8.34 -8.32
C VAL A 139 -6.07 -8.53 -9.75
N CYS A 140 -5.82 -9.77 -10.18
CA CYS A 140 -5.32 -10.08 -11.52
C CYS A 140 -6.37 -10.05 -12.63
N THR A 141 -7.67 -10.12 -12.32
CA THR A 141 -8.72 -10.25 -13.33
C THR A 141 -9.72 -9.11 -13.36
N GLU A 142 -9.89 -8.42 -12.22
CA GLU A 142 -10.96 -7.44 -12.05
C GLU A 142 -10.43 -6.05 -11.70
N TYR A 143 -9.63 -5.95 -10.65
CA TYR A 143 -9.20 -4.66 -10.11
C TYR A 143 -7.97 -4.10 -10.80
N PHE A 144 -7.00 -4.94 -11.16
CA PHE A 144 -5.70 -4.54 -11.68
C PHE A 144 -5.00 -3.49 -10.80
N ASP A 145 -5.28 -3.55 -9.50
CA ASP A 145 -4.80 -2.57 -8.53
C ASP A 145 -3.37 -2.90 -8.13
N PHE A 146 -2.46 -2.52 -9.00
CA PHE A 146 -1.04 -2.68 -8.78
C PHE A 146 -0.45 -1.40 -8.22
N ARG A 147 0.29 -1.53 -7.12
CA ARG A 147 1.03 -0.42 -6.53
C ARG A 147 2.21 -0.06 -7.41
N THR A 148 1.99 0.84 -8.33
CA THR A 148 3.00 1.31 -9.28
C THR A 148 3.57 2.65 -8.83
N ALA A 149 4.80 2.92 -9.27
CA ALA A 149 5.38 4.23 -9.09
C ALA A 149 4.56 5.29 -9.84
N ALA A 150 4.42 6.46 -9.22
CA ALA A 150 3.90 7.67 -9.83
C ALA A 150 5.06 8.66 -10.08
N PRO A 151 5.77 8.57 -11.21
CA PRO A 151 7.00 9.33 -11.44
C PRO A 151 6.81 10.85 -11.38
N GLN A 152 5.59 11.33 -11.63
CA GLN A 152 5.21 12.75 -11.56
C GLN A 152 4.96 13.23 -10.12
N ASP A 153 4.81 12.33 -9.15
CA ASP A 153 4.63 12.68 -7.74
C ASP A 153 5.99 12.91 -7.07
N PRO A 154 6.30 14.13 -6.62
CA PRO A 154 7.56 14.42 -5.95
C PRO A 154 7.71 13.69 -4.60
N TYR A 155 6.60 13.19 -4.05
CA TYR A 155 6.55 12.41 -2.81
C TYR A 155 6.56 10.90 -3.05
N ASN A 156 6.65 10.48 -4.31
CA ASN A 156 6.69 9.05 -4.63
C ASN A 156 7.86 8.35 -3.94
N ILE A 157 7.53 7.27 -3.24
CA ILE A 157 8.48 6.43 -2.52
C ILE A 157 8.53 5.01 -3.09
N LEU A 158 7.82 4.75 -4.19
CA LEU A 158 7.85 3.47 -4.86
C LEU A 158 8.94 3.46 -5.93
N SER A 159 9.59 2.32 -6.09
CA SER A 159 10.61 2.12 -7.11
C SER A 159 10.02 2.23 -8.51
N SER A 160 10.73 2.92 -9.39
CA SER A 160 10.35 3.10 -10.80
C SER A 160 10.30 1.78 -11.61
N VAL A 161 10.88 0.71 -11.08
CA VAL A 161 10.77 -0.63 -11.70
C VAL A 161 9.43 -1.30 -11.41
N LEU A 162 8.63 -0.75 -10.49
CA LEU A 162 7.27 -1.23 -10.21
C LEU A 162 6.30 -0.68 -11.25
N THR A 163 6.39 -1.18 -12.45
CA THR A 163 5.40 -0.93 -13.49
C THR A 163 4.28 -1.96 -13.44
N ALA A 164 3.13 -1.62 -13.99
CA ALA A 164 2.00 -2.56 -14.05
C ALA A 164 2.39 -3.85 -14.80
N GLU A 165 3.21 -3.75 -15.85
CA GLU A 165 3.70 -4.90 -16.61
C GLU A 165 4.57 -5.82 -15.77
N ASN A 166 5.54 -5.25 -15.04
CA ASN A 166 6.45 -6.04 -14.22
C ASN A 166 5.71 -6.74 -13.08
N ILE A 167 4.78 -6.03 -12.43
CA ILE A 167 3.96 -6.61 -11.35
C ILE A 167 3.03 -7.69 -11.91
N TRP A 168 2.40 -7.44 -13.07
CA TRP A 168 1.59 -8.44 -13.75
C TRP A 168 2.40 -9.71 -14.04
N ALA A 169 3.57 -9.57 -14.66
CA ALA A 169 4.40 -10.69 -15.03
C ALA A 169 4.84 -11.53 -13.82
N ASP A 170 5.18 -10.87 -12.71
CA ASP A 170 5.64 -11.58 -11.51
C ASP A 170 4.49 -12.18 -10.69
N ASN A 171 3.41 -11.45 -10.48
CA ASN A 171 2.34 -11.88 -9.60
C ASN A 171 1.22 -12.65 -10.32
N CYS A 172 0.78 -12.17 -11.49
CA CYS A 172 -0.39 -12.72 -12.15
C CYS A 172 -0.04 -13.80 -13.16
N ALA A 173 0.84 -13.50 -14.13
CA ALA A 173 1.16 -14.45 -15.18
C ALA A 173 1.88 -15.71 -14.66
N ARG A 174 2.68 -15.56 -13.60
CA ARG A 174 3.34 -16.69 -12.95
C ARG A 174 2.37 -17.60 -12.20
N GLN A 175 1.42 -17.00 -11.49
CA GLN A 175 0.45 -17.75 -10.67
C GLN A 175 -0.71 -18.28 -11.52
N TYR A 176 -1.11 -17.54 -12.55
CA TYR A 176 -2.22 -17.85 -13.44
C TYR A 176 -1.78 -17.77 -14.91
N PRO A 177 -0.97 -18.72 -15.39
CA PRO A 177 -0.35 -18.66 -16.73
C PRO A 177 -1.37 -18.70 -17.89
N TRP A 178 -2.61 -19.04 -17.61
CA TRP A 178 -3.72 -19.02 -18.59
C TRP A 178 -4.38 -17.65 -18.72
N LEU A 179 -4.09 -16.70 -17.84
CA LEU A 179 -4.60 -15.34 -17.95
C LEU A 179 -3.75 -14.54 -18.95
N ASN A 180 -4.44 -13.78 -19.80
CA ASN A 180 -3.78 -12.81 -20.66
C ASN A 180 -3.65 -11.47 -19.92
N PRO A 181 -2.56 -10.72 -20.11
CA PRO A 181 -2.47 -9.38 -19.59
C PRO A 181 -3.59 -8.52 -20.17
N PRO A 182 -4.18 -7.63 -19.38
CA PRO A 182 -5.21 -6.73 -19.89
C PRO A 182 -4.62 -5.89 -21.02
N ARG A 183 -5.25 -5.92 -22.18
CA ARG A 183 -4.81 -5.16 -23.37
C ARG A 183 -4.97 -3.67 -23.16
N ASP A 184 -6.03 -3.30 -22.44
CA ASP A 184 -6.32 -1.93 -22.03
C ASP A 184 -6.30 -1.92 -20.51
N ARG A 185 -5.47 -1.05 -19.94
CA ARG A 185 -5.30 -0.88 -18.48
C ARG A 185 -6.52 -0.23 -17.82
N GLU A 186 -7.64 -0.22 -18.50
CA GLU A 186 -8.87 0.26 -17.91
C GLU A 186 -9.33 -0.73 -16.82
N ILE A 187 -9.47 -0.20 -15.64
CA ILE A 187 -10.08 -0.87 -14.51
C ILE A 187 -11.50 -1.27 -14.94
N ARG A 188 -11.69 -2.52 -15.37
CA ARG A 188 -12.96 -2.97 -15.96
C ARG A 188 -14.12 -2.95 -14.95
N VAL A 189 -13.86 -3.38 -13.73
CA VAL A 189 -14.91 -3.48 -12.70
C VAL A 189 -15.48 -2.12 -12.33
N PRO A 190 -14.68 -1.06 -12.06
CA PRO A 190 -15.23 0.27 -11.88
C PRO A 190 -16.07 0.76 -13.04
N SER A 191 -15.67 0.52 -14.29
CA SER A 191 -16.46 0.93 -15.45
C SER A 191 -17.78 0.15 -15.58
N MET A 192 -17.79 -1.15 -15.26
CA MET A 192 -19.00 -1.98 -15.27
C MET A 192 -20.02 -1.59 -14.20
N TYR A 193 -19.56 -1.12 -13.06
CA TYR A 193 -20.40 -0.78 -11.90
C TYR A 193 -20.48 0.72 -11.63
N ALA A 194 -20.19 1.54 -12.63
CA ALA A 194 -20.15 3.01 -12.58
C ALA A 194 -19.05 3.59 -11.66
N GLY A 195 -18.24 2.78 -11.02
CA GLY A 195 -17.11 3.20 -10.20
C GLY A 195 -17.43 4.37 -9.28
N TRP A 196 -16.70 5.47 -9.43
CA TRP A 196 -16.92 6.70 -8.66
C TRP A 196 -18.21 7.44 -9.01
N ASP A 197 -18.80 7.20 -10.17
CA ASP A 197 -20.05 7.84 -10.61
C ASP A 197 -21.31 7.14 -10.09
N LYS A 198 -21.12 6.08 -9.27
CA LYS A 198 -22.21 5.35 -8.66
C LYS A 198 -23.01 6.25 -7.71
N ASN A 199 -24.26 6.47 -8.05
CA ASN A 199 -25.22 7.08 -7.15
C ASN A 199 -25.78 6.00 -6.22
N VAL A 200 -25.58 6.17 -4.93
CA VAL A 200 -26.00 5.22 -3.89
C VAL A 200 -26.91 5.92 -2.89
N SER A 201 -27.80 5.13 -2.27
CA SER A 201 -28.60 5.56 -1.12
C SER A 201 -28.34 4.60 0.05
N ASN A 202 -28.56 5.07 1.27
CA ASN A 202 -28.41 4.28 2.48
C ASN A 202 -27.01 3.64 2.61
N VAL A 203 -25.97 4.36 2.19
CA VAL A 203 -24.57 3.96 2.27
C VAL A 203 -23.80 5.05 3.01
N MET A 204 -22.96 4.65 3.94
CA MET A 204 -21.99 5.50 4.62
C MET A 204 -20.59 5.13 4.15
N PHE A 205 -19.83 6.11 3.71
CA PHE A 205 -18.43 5.94 3.36
C PHE A 205 -17.52 6.32 4.53
N ILE A 206 -16.47 5.56 4.73
CA ILE A 206 -15.43 5.88 5.72
C ILE A 206 -14.08 5.80 5.01
N THR A 207 -13.24 6.79 5.21
CA THR A 207 -11.87 6.79 4.67
C THR A 207 -10.94 7.58 5.60
N GLY A 208 -9.68 7.16 5.67
CA GLY A 208 -8.64 7.82 6.45
C GLY A 208 -7.72 8.66 5.56
N LEU A 209 -7.35 9.86 6.00
CA LEU A 209 -6.38 10.69 5.26
C LEU A 209 -4.97 10.08 5.21
N ARG A 210 -4.65 9.17 6.13
CA ARG A 210 -3.38 8.44 6.17
C ARG A 210 -3.47 7.05 5.57
N ASP A 211 -4.61 6.72 4.95
CA ASP A 211 -4.78 5.48 4.20
C ASP A 211 -4.11 5.63 2.82
N PRO A 212 -3.20 4.73 2.42
CA PRO A 212 -2.63 4.76 1.08
C PRO A 212 -3.68 4.59 -0.04
N TRP A 213 -4.84 4.01 0.28
CA TRP A 213 -5.97 3.88 -0.62
C TRP A 213 -6.88 5.11 -0.67
N HIS A 214 -6.56 6.15 0.10
CA HIS A 214 -7.36 7.38 0.14
C HIS A 214 -7.54 8.00 -1.26
N ASP A 215 -6.51 8.01 -2.08
CA ASP A 215 -6.57 8.61 -3.42
C ASP A 215 -7.41 7.81 -4.43
N VAL A 216 -7.77 6.56 -4.11
CA VAL A 216 -8.76 5.76 -4.87
C VAL A 216 -10.13 5.69 -4.17
N SER A 217 -10.32 6.42 -3.08
CA SER A 217 -11.59 6.50 -2.36
C SER A 217 -12.61 7.38 -3.10
N VAL A 218 -13.78 7.52 -2.51
CA VAL A 218 -14.85 8.39 -3.05
C VAL A 218 -14.57 9.91 -2.87
N VAL A 219 -13.57 10.27 -2.06
CA VAL A 219 -13.15 11.65 -1.76
C VAL A 219 -11.62 11.79 -1.80
N PRO A 220 -10.96 11.47 -2.92
CA PRO A 220 -9.52 11.59 -3.01
C PRO A 220 -9.05 13.03 -2.77
N SER A 221 -7.94 13.20 -2.05
CA SER A 221 -7.39 14.53 -1.74
C SER A 221 -6.47 15.07 -2.83
N ARG A 222 -5.94 14.19 -3.67
CA ARG A 222 -4.99 14.52 -4.73
C ARG A 222 -5.55 14.12 -6.09
N GLY A 223 -5.32 14.94 -7.08
CA GLY A 223 -5.67 14.63 -8.47
C GLY A 223 -4.70 13.67 -9.15
N LEU A 224 -4.18 12.68 -8.42
CA LEU A 224 -3.18 11.74 -8.92
C LEU A 224 -3.76 10.65 -9.80
N ILE A 225 -5.02 10.30 -9.58
CA ILE A 225 -5.71 9.25 -10.33
C ILE A 225 -6.60 9.91 -11.37
N PRO A 226 -6.35 9.68 -12.68
CA PRO A 226 -7.21 10.21 -13.73
C PRO A 226 -8.67 9.77 -13.56
N GLY A 227 -9.59 10.73 -13.60
CA GLY A 227 -11.02 10.47 -13.45
C GLY A 227 -11.51 10.33 -12.01
N ALA A 228 -10.64 10.29 -11.01
CA ALA A 228 -11.06 10.26 -9.61
C ALA A 228 -11.75 11.59 -9.21
N PRO A 229 -12.82 11.53 -8.40
CA PRO A 229 -13.66 12.70 -8.09
C PRO A 229 -13.05 13.58 -6.98
N HIS A 230 -11.87 14.12 -7.19
CA HIS A 230 -11.13 14.97 -6.23
C HIS A 230 -11.86 16.27 -5.83
N HIS A 231 -12.99 16.56 -6.45
CA HIS A 231 -13.87 17.68 -6.12
C HIS A 231 -14.94 17.33 -5.08
N ARG A 232 -15.08 16.06 -4.70
CA ARG A 232 -16.08 15.64 -3.72
C ARG A 232 -15.61 15.91 -2.30
N THR A 233 -16.60 16.20 -1.43
CA THR A 233 -16.38 16.39 0.01
C THR A 233 -17.23 15.42 0.80
N MET A 234 -16.76 15.08 2.00
CA MET A 234 -17.49 14.24 2.93
C MET A 234 -18.41 15.10 3.81
N THR A 235 -19.65 14.68 3.99
CA THR A 235 -20.60 15.31 4.91
C THR A 235 -21.08 14.33 5.97
N HIS A 236 -21.24 14.80 7.21
CA HIS A 236 -21.82 14.02 8.31
C HIS A 236 -23.34 14.17 8.40
N LYS A 237 -23.96 14.93 7.49
CA LYS A 237 -25.40 15.07 7.43
C LYS A 237 -26.00 13.77 6.89
N VAL A 238 -26.73 13.07 7.76
CA VAL A 238 -27.40 11.81 7.37
C VAL A 238 -28.45 12.11 6.30
N PRO A 239 -28.35 11.48 5.10
CA PRO A 239 -29.34 11.62 4.06
C PRO A 239 -30.69 11.03 4.51
N GLN A 240 -31.77 11.48 3.88
CA GLN A 240 -33.06 10.81 4.07
C GLN A 240 -33.01 9.39 3.52
N CYS A 241 -33.87 8.53 4.02
CA CYS A 241 -33.96 7.18 3.54
C CYS A 241 -34.26 7.13 2.03
N ASN A 242 -33.48 6.32 1.31
CA ASN A 242 -33.53 6.19 -0.16
C ASN A 242 -33.16 7.48 -0.92
N GLU A 243 -32.68 8.51 -0.24
CA GLU A 243 -32.13 9.68 -0.92
C GLU A 243 -30.83 9.28 -1.63
N LEU A 244 -30.78 9.53 -2.93
CA LEU A 244 -29.58 9.29 -3.73
C LEU A 244 -28.57 10.39 -3.48
N MET A 245 -27.35 9.99 -3.15
CA MET A 245 -26.24 10.91 -3.07
C MET A 245 -25.76 11.29 -4.46
N THR A 246 -26.10 12.48 -4.87
CA THR A 246 -25.76 13.04 -6.19
C THR A 246 -24.93 14.31 -6.02
N GLY A 247 -23.93 14.50 -6.86
CA GLY A 247 -23.15 15.73 -6.87
C GLY A 247 -21.82 15.68 -6.13
N SER A 248 -21.45 16.79 -5.49
CA SER A 248 -20.12 16.99 -4.88
C SER A 248 -20.00 16.51 -3.44
N GLU A 249 -21.08 16.09 -2.81
CA GLU A 249 -21.07 15.60 -1.42
C GLU A 249 -21.40 14.12 -1.34
N VAL A 250 -20.71 13.42 -0.46
CA VAL A 250 -20.99 12.04 -0.09
C VAL A 250 -21.13 11.92 1.43
N PHE A 251 -22.09 11.12 1.87
CA PHE A 251 -22.30 10.89 3.30
C PHE A 251 -21.24 9.95 3.87
N GLY A 252 -20.64 10.35 4.96
CA GLY A 252 -19.67 9.50 5.63
C GLY A 252 -18.73 10.23 6.57
N LEU A 253 -17.61 9.60 6.86
CA LEU A 253 -16.60 10.07 7.79
C LEU A 253 -15.21 10.08 7.16
N LEU A 254 -14.58 11.25 7.18
CA LEU A 254 -13.18 11.42 6.81
C LEU A 254 -12.35 11.53 8.08
N LEU A 255 -11.62 10.47 8.38
CA LEU A 255 -10.79 10.37 9.58
C LEU A 255 -9.44 11.06 9.33
N ALA A 256 -9.18 12.19 9.97
CA ALA A 256 -7.98 13.00 9.75
C ALA A 256 -6.68 12.25 10.08
N GLU A 257 -6.68 11.43 11.12
CA GLU A 257 -5.56 10.59 11.53
C GLU A 257 -5.78 9.12 11.14
N GLY A 258 -6.91 8.84 10.48
CA GLY A 258 -7.35 7.50 10.11
C GLY A 258 -6.40 6.84 9.13
N ARG A 259 -6.16 5.57 9.37
CA ARG A 259 -5.33 4.67 8.56
C ARG A 259 -6.21 3.63 7.90
N HIS A 260 -5.59 2.72 7.15
CA HIS A 260 -6.32 1.66 6.48
C HIS A 260 -7.17 0.84 7.45
N CYS A 261 -8.48 0.80 7.22
CA CYS A 261 -9.45 0.05 8.03
C CYS A 261 -9.40 0.36 9.54
N GLY A 262 -9.00 1.57 9.94
CA GLY A 262 -8.92 1.97 11.35
C GLY A 262 -10.27 1.90 12.07
N ASP A 263 -11.35 2.14 11.34
CA ASP A 263 -12.74 2.02 11.77
C ASP A 263 -13.17 0.58 12.11
N LEU A 264 -12.46 -0.44 11.62
CA LEU A 264 -12.73 -1.85 11.93
C LEU A 264 -11.99 -2.34 13.19
N ILE A 265 -11.13 -1.53 13.78
CA ILE A 265 -10.37 -1.91 14.97
C ILE A 265 -11.22 -1.61 16.21
N ALA A 266 -11.76 -2.65 16.81
CA ALA A 266 -12.60 -2.53 18.00
C ALA A 266 -11.93 -1.71 19.12
N GLY A 267 -12.63 -0.68 19.61
CA GLY A 267 -12.14 0.20 20.67
C GLY A 267 -11.17 1.30 20.23
N SER A 268 -10.84 1.39 18.95
CA SER A 268 -10.11 2.56 18.43
C SER A 268 -11.00 3.81 18.43
N GLN A 269 -10.39 4.99 18.48
CA GLN A 269 -11.12 6.26 18.35
C GLN A 269 -11.84 6.33 16.99
N ASP A 270 -11.20 5.89 15.92
CA ASP A 270 -11.76 5.82 14.56
C ASP A 270 -13.03 4.96 14.54
N ALA A 271 -13.00 3.77 15.18
CA ALA A 271 -14.15 2.87 15.26
C ALA A 271 -15.31 3.48 16.08
N LEU A 272 -15.01 4.20 17.15
CA LEU A 272 -16.04 4.86 17.99
C LEU A 272 -16.75 5.96 17.18
N GLU A 273 -16.01 6.83 16.52
CA GLU A 273 -16.57 7.90 15.69
C GLU A 273 -17.40 7.35 14.51
N ALA A 274 -16.88 6.31 13.84
CA ALA A 274 -17.58 5.64 12.75
C ALA A 274 -18.88 5.00 13.22
N THR A 275 -18.84 4.29 14.36
CA THR A 275 -20.01 3.62 14.93
C THR A 275 -21.09 4.63 15.33
N GLU A 276 -20.72 5.75 15.96
CA GLU A 276 -21.69 6.77 16.37
C GLU A 276 -22.42 7.36 15.15
N LEU A 277 -21.70 7.71 14.09
CA LEU A 277 -22.31 8.24 12.88
C LEU A 277 -23.17 7.18 12.19
N PHE A 278 -22.71 5.93 12.13
CA PHE A 278 -23.43 4.82 11.53
C PHE A 278 -24.76 4.50 12.25
N VAL A 279 -24.76 4.50 13.61
CA VAL A 279 -25.97 4.29 14.41
C VAL A 279 -27.01 5.37 14.10
N ARG A 280 -26.61 6.65 14.06
CA ARG A 280 -27.53 7.74 13.68
C ARG A 280 -28.11 7.55 12.28
N ALA A 281 -27.30 7.06 11.34
CA ALA A 281 -27.76 6.76 9.99
C ALA A 281 -28.75 5.58 9.96
N LEU A 282 -28.48 4.52 10.72
CA LEU A 282 -29.38 3.38 10.86
C LEU A 282 -30.73 3.81 11.44
N GLU A 283 -30.76 4.61 12.49
CA GLU A 283 -32.01 5.13 13.08
C GLU A 283 -32.86 5.89 12.04
N ALA A 284 -32.21 6.66 11.16
CA ALA A 284 -32.89 7.38 10.10
C ALA A 284 -33.37 6.47 8.95
N TRP A 285 -32.66 5.38 8.65
CA TRP A 285 -32.93 4.54 7.48
C TRP A 285 -33.79 3.31 7.76
N LEU A 286 -33.67 2.71 8.96
CA LEU A 286 -34.43 1.49 9.33
C LEU A 286 -35.94 1.58 9.08
N PRO A 287 -36.64 2.73 9.32
CA PRO A 287 -38.06 2.84 9.02
C PRO A 287 -38.46 2.58 7.57
N CYS A 288 -37.50 2.64 6.65
CA CYS A 288 -37.77 2.43 5.21
C CYS A 288 -37.68 0.96 4.76
N PHE A 289 -37.03 0.13 5.56
CA PHE A 289 -36.83 -1.30 5.24
C PHE A 289 -37.99 -2.19 5.71
N GLY A 290 -38.92 -1.63 6.47
CA GLY A 290 -40.10 -2.37 7.03
C GLY A 290 -41.42 -2.11 6.35
N ARG A 291 -41.42 -1.53 5.14
CA ARG A 291 -42.64 -1.23 4.40
C ARG A 291 -42.78 -2.07 3.14
#